data_be0fd9b5f15567403764312177e875cd
#
_entry.id   be0fd9b5f15567403764312177e875cd
#
_cell.length_a   1.000
_cell.length_b   1.000
_cell.length_c   1.000
_cell.angle_alpha   90.00
_cell.angle_beta   90.00
_cell.angle_gamma   90.00
#
_symmetry.space_group_name_H-M   'P 1'
#
loop_
_entity.id
_entity.type
_entity.pdbx_description
1 polymer ?
#
loop_
_entity_poly.entity_id
_entity_poly.type
_entity_poly.pdbx_seq_one_letter_code
_entity_poly.pdbx_strand_id
1 'polypeptide(L)'
;HGPVLSEDLGHYIGLYDTWSSYTPEEEGIVIAYTSVYGHTKKAVDLLADKLRSKGCPKVVVYDLARDDMSLALSDAFRYSKLILATTTYNASIYPFMHDYISRLVEHNFQNRTVGLIENGSWAPLAAKVMREMMAKCKKINWLDTTVKILSAINQENQDQLESMADELCKEYIAQNDTLANKNDLTALFRIGYGLYVVTSNDGKKDNGLIVNTVIQLTDTPNRVAVNINK
;
A
#
# COMPACT_ATOMS: atom_id res chain seq x y z
N HIS A 1 -27.83 14.49 -4.68
CA HIS A 1 -28.04 13.96 -3.34
C HIS A 1 -28.07 12.43 -3.41
N GLY A 2 -27.52 11.76 -2.40
CA GLY A 2 -27.51 10.32 -2.30
C GLY A 2 -28.83 9.73 -1.79
N PRO A 3 -28.91 8.39 -1.65
CA PRO A 3 -30.06 7.74 -1.06
C PRO A 3 -30.26 8.14 0.41
N VAL A 4 -31.50 8.04 0.88
CA VAL A 4 -31.79 8.22 2.31
C VAL A 4 -31.25 7.00 3.06
N LEU A 5 -30.37 7.23 4.03
CA LEU A 5 -29.83 6.20 4.91
C LEU A 5 -30.72 6.10 6.14
N SER A 6 -31.29 4.94 6.40
CA SER A 6 -32.19 4.68 7.55
C SER A 6 -31.63 3.66 8.53
N GLU A 7 -30.60 2.92 8.14
CA GLU A 7 -29.99 1.86 8.93
C GLU A 7 -28.50 2.11 9.09
N ASP A 8 -27.91 1.57 10.13
CA ASP A 8 -26.46 1.65 10.45
C ASP A 8 -25.89 3.08 10.41
N LEU A 9 -26.65 4.06 10.87
CA LEU A 9 -26.23 5.47 10.84
C LEU A 9 -24.93 5.71 11.60
N GLY A 10 -24.64 4.93 12.65
CA GLY A 10 -23.40 5.01 13.42
C GLY A 10 -22.16 4.73 12.56
N HIS A 11 -22.23 3.77 11.64
CA HIS A 11 -21.17 3.48 10.70
C HIS A 11 -20.88 4.68 9.77
N TYR A 12 -21.90 5.25 9.17
CA TYR A 12 -21.75 6.40 8.26
C TYR A 12 -21.24 7.64 8.98
N ILE A 13 -21.71 7.91 10.20
CA ILE A 13 -21.21 9.00 11.03
C ILE A 13 -19.73 8.79 11.35
N GLY A 14 -19.32 7.57 11.70
CA GLY A 14 -17.91 7.22 11.94
C GLY A 14 -17.03 7.42 10.71
N LEU A 15 -17.52 7.06 9.51
CA LEU A 15 -16.81 7.32 8.26
C LEU A 15 -16.64 8.83 8.02
N TYR A 16 -17.68 9.62 8.22
CA TYR A 16 -17.60 11.07 8.08
C TYR A 16 -16.64 11.71 9.08
N ASP A 17 -16.58 11.22 10.32
CA ASP A 17 -15.62 11.69 11.32
C ASP A 17 -14.18 11.39 10.87
N THR A 18 -13.93 10.18 10.38
CA THR A 18 -12.65 9.75 9.81
C THR A 18 -12.25 10.64 8.64
N TRP A 19 -13.13 10.86 7.68
CA TRP A 19 -12.84 11.66 6.48
C TRP A 19 -12.65 13.14 6.81
N SER A 20 -13.49 13.73 7.68
CA SER A 20 -13.41 15.14 8.05
C SER A 20 -12.16 15.46 8.88
N SER A 21 -11.64 14.49 9.64
CA SER A 21 -10.39 14.63 10.37
C SER A 21 -9.15 14.33 9.53
N TYR A 22 -9.32 13.91 8.27
CA TYR A 22 -8.25 13.42 7.38
C TYR A 22 -7.44 12.26 8.00
N THR A 23 -8.06 11.46 8.83
CA THR A 23 -7.47 10.22 9.35
C THR A 23 -7.52 9.15 8.28
N PRO A 24 -6.47 8.33 8.09
CA PRO A 24 -6.54 7.16 7.21
C PRO A 24 -7.63 6.20 7.67
N GLU A 25 -8.37 5.62 6.74
CA GLU A 25 -9.34 4.57 7.04
C GLU A 25 -8.65 3.24 7.37
N GLU A 26 -7.56 2.97 6.64
CA GLU A 26 -6.83 1.71 6.71
C GLU A 26 -5.32 1.93 6.63
N GLU A 27 -4.57 1.05 7.27
CA GLU A 27 -3.13 0.97 7.07
C GLU A 27 -2.82 0.34 5.71
N GLY A 28 -2.01 1.03 4.94
CA GLY A 28 -1.63 0.59 3.60
C GLY A 28 -0.81 1.61 2.85
N ILE A 29 -0.33 1.20 1.69
CA ILE A 29 0.54 2.00 0.83
C ILE A 29 -0.07 2.07 -0.57
N VAL A 30 -0.28 3.28 -1.05
CA VAL A 30 -0.61 3.55 -2.45
C VAL A 30 0.66 3.93 -3.19
N ILE A 31 0.92 3.33 -4.33
CA ILE A 31 1.99 3.70 -5.24
C ILE A 31 1.35 4.24 -6.52
N ALA A 32 1.37 5.55 -6.70
CA ALA A 32 0.90 6.20 -7.91
C ALA A 32 2.09 6.54 -8.81
N TYR A 33 2.09 6.06 -10.04
CA TYR A 33 3.23 6.25 -10.92
C TYR A 33 2.87 6.63 -12.34
N THR A 34 3.87 7.21 -13.03
CA THR A 34 3.89 7.33 -14.49
C THR A 34 5.21 6.80 -15.03
N SER A 35 5.18 6.16 -16.19
CA SER A 35 6.38 5.62 -16.82
C SER A 35 6.28 5.71 -18.33
N VAL A 36 7.29 6.32 -18.98
CA VAL A 36 7.32 6.48 -20.44
C VAL A 36 7.93 5.25 -21.09
N TYR A 37 9.10 4.81 -20.64
CA TYR A 37 9.87 3.71 -21.23
C TYR A 37 9.92 2.45 -20.34
N GLY A 38 9.11 2.37 -19.29
CA GLY A 38 9.03 1.21 -18.41
C GLY A 38 10.04 1.19 -17.26
N HIS A 39 11.05 2.06 -17.22
CA HIS A 39 12.06 2.03 -16.16
C HIS A 39 11.51 2.44 -14.78
N THR A 40 10.68 3.49 -14.72
CA THR A 40 10.00 3.88 -13.48
C THR A 40 9.03 2.79 -13.03
N LYS A 41 8.28 2.18 -13.95
CA LYS A 41 7.42 1.04 -13.66
C LYS A 41 8.20 -0.11 -13.01
N LYS A 42 9.38 -0.46 -13.56
CA LYS A 42 10.24 -1.49 -13.00
C LYS A 42 10.64 -1.23 -11.55
N ALA A 43 10.95 0.04 -11.21
CA ALA A 43 11.26 0.42 -9.83
C ALA A 43 10.04 0.27 -8.91
N VAL A 44 8.87 0.66 -9.40
CA VAL A 44 7.61 0.52 -8.67
C VAL A 44 7.26 -0.95 -8.43
N ASP A 45 7.40 -1.81 -9.44
CA ASP A 45 7.16 -3.25 -9.32
C ASP A 45 8.09 -3.85 -8.25
N LEU A 46 9.39 -3.53 -8.29
CA LEU A 46 10.38 -3.98 -7.30
C LEU A 46 10.04 -3.50 -5.88
N LEU A 47 9.65 -2.22 -5.73
CA LEU A 47 9.23 -1.70 -4.43
C LEU A 47 7.99 -2.42 -3.91
N ALA A 48 6.98 -2.59 -4.76
CA ALA A 48 5.74 -3.26 -4.38
C ALA A 48 5.99 -4.71 -3.91
N ASP A 49 6.87 -5.44 -4.59
CA ASP A 49 7.24 -6.81 -4.20
C ASP A 49 8.00 -6.83 -2.87
N LYS A 50 8.94 -5.89 -2.65
CA LYS A 50 9.64 -5.74 -1.36
C LYS A 50 8.65 -5.43 -0.22
N LEU A 51 7.73 -4.50 -0.40
CA LEU A 51 6.71 -4.15 0.59
C LEU A 51 5.82 -5.35 0.95
N ARG A 52 5.38 -6.11 -0.04
CA ARG A 52 4.59 -7.33 0.18
C ARG A 52 5.40 -8.40 0.93
N SER A 53 6.66 -8.61 0.55
CA SER A 53 7.54 -9.58 1.23
C SER A 53 7.86 -9.19 2.68
N LYS A 54 7.87 -7.90 3.01
CA LYS A 54 8.04 -7.37 4.37
C LYS A 54 6.75 -7.38 5.22
N GLY A 55 5.65 -7.87 4.66
CA GLY A 55 4.38 -8.01 5.39
C GLY A 55 3.53 -6.74 5.46
N CYS A 56 3.73 -5.80 4.54
CA CYS A 56 2.82 -4.65 4.43
C CYS A 56 1.38 -5.11 4.21
N PRO A 57 0.40 -4.67 5.02
CA PRO A 57 -0.96 -5.21 5.01
C PRO A 57 -1.70 -4.96 3.70
N LYS A 58 -1.41 -3.85 3.03
CA LYS A 58 -2.03 -3.49 1.75
C LYS A 58 -1.05 -2.68 0.89
N VAL A 59 -0.86 -3.11 -0.35
CA VAL A 59 -0.08 -2.38 -1.36
C VAL A 59 -0.89 -2.30 -2.64
N VAL A 60 -1.30 -1.09 -3.00
CA VAL A 60 -2.07 -0.79 -4.22
C VAL A 60 -1.20 0.03 -5.17
N VAL A 61 -1.20 -0.32 -6.43
CA VAL A 61 -0.36 0.31 -7.46
C VAL A 61 -1.22 0.83 -8.59
N TYR A 62 -1.03 2.09 -8.97
CA TYR A 62 -1.75 2.76 -10.06
C TYR A 62 -0.80 3.31 -11.11
N ASP A 63 -0.99 2.89 -12.36
CA ASP A 63 -0.43 3.58 -13.54
C ASP A 63 -1.36 4.74 -13.92
N LEU A 64 -1.01 5.94 -13.51
CA LEU A 64 -1.86 7.13 -13.72
C LEU A 64 -2.17 7.44 -15.19
N ALA A 65 -1.45 6.83 -16.13
CA ALA A 65 -1.71 7.00 -17.56
C ALA A 65 -2.70 5.95 -18.10
N ARG A 66 -3.03 4.92 -17.33
CA ARG A 66 -3.84 3.76 -17.80
C ARG A 66 -4.98 3.41 -16.86
N ASP A 67 -4.79 3.60 -15.56
CA ASP A 67 -5.78 3.28 -14.54
C ASP A 67 -6.70 4.49 -14.26
N ASP A 68 -7.82 4.25 -13.61
CA ASP A 68 -8.73 5.32 -13.21
C ASP A 68 -8.09 6.19 -12.11
N MET A 69 -7.78 7.43 -12.48
CA MET A 69 -7.19 8.41 -11.55
C MET A 69 -8.10 8.72 -10.37
N SER A 70 -9.42 8.58 -10.51
CA SER A 70 -10.37 8.83 -9.42
C SER A 70 -10.23 7.78 -8.33
N LEU A 71 -9.98 6.52 -8.69
CA LEU A 71 -9.69 5.45 -7.74
C LEU A 71 -8.34 5.68 -7.05
N ALA A 72 -7.31 6.05 -7.82
CA ALA A 72 -6.01 6.38 -7.25
C ALA A 72 -6.09 7.55 -6.26
N LEU A 73 -6.92 8.56 -6.55
CA LEU A 73 -7.16 9.69 -5.68
C LEU A 73 -7.88 9.26 -4.40
N SER A 74 -8.96 8.50 -4.52
CA SER A 74 -9.73 7.96 -3.39
C SER A 74 -8.84 7.13 -2.45
N ASP A 75 -8.04 6.23 -3.00
CA ASP A 75 -7.15 5.39 -2.21
C ASP A 75 -6.00 6.17 -1.53
N ALA A 76 -5.54 7.29 -2.11
CA ALA A 76 -4.58 8.17 -1.44
C ALA A 76 -5.14 8.79 -0.15
N PHE A 77 -6.45 9.04 -0.09
CA PHE A 77 -7.12 9.49 1.14
C PHE A 77 -7.47 8.33 2.08
N ARG A 78 -7.70 7.14 1.55
CA ARG A 78 -8.06 5.95 2.32
C ARG A 78 -6.87 5.39 3.09
N TYR A 79 -5.71 5.26 2.47
CA TYR A 79 -4.54 4.62 3.06
C TYR A 79 -3.58 5.62 3.71
N SER A 80 -2.78 5.13 4.65
CA SER A 80 -1.89 5.94 5.47
C SER A 80 -0.64 6.47 4.75
N LYS A 81 -0.21 5.80 3.67
CA LYS A 81 1.06 6.10 2.99
C LYS A 81 0.89 6.19 1.48
N LEU A 82 1.59 7.15 0.87
CA LEU A 82 1.55 7.42 -0.58
C LEU A 82 2.96 7.50 -1.14
N ILE A 83 3.23 6.74 -2.20
CA ILE A 83 4.46 6.85 -2.99
C ILE A 83 4.12 7.48 -4.34
N LEU A 84 4.84 8.53 -4.69
CA LEU A 84 4.74 9.18 -5.99
C LEU A 84 5.99 8.85 -6.81
N ALA A 85 5.80 8.22 -7.97
CA ALA A 85 6.89 7.79 -8.83
C ALA A 85 6.71 8.31 -10.25
N THR A 86 7.61 9.18 -10.71
CA THR A 86 7.48 9.78 -12.04
C THR A 86 8.84 10.11 -12.67
N THR A 87 8.79 10.40 -13.97
CA THR A 87 9.96 10.88 -14.71
C THR A 87 9.97 12.40 -14.81
N THR A 88 11.17 12.96 -14.82
CA THR A 88 11.38 14.36 -15.22
C THR A 88 10.99 14.51 -16.69
N TYR A 89 10.12 15.46 -16.96
CA TYR A 89 9.62 15.74 -18.29
C TYR A 89 9.51 17.25 -18.51
N ASN A 90 10.14 17.77 -19.56
CA ASN A 90 10.08 19.19 -19.95
C ASN A 90 10.39 20.14 -18.78
N ALA A 91 11.50 19.91 -18.07
CA ALA A 91 11.90 20.64 -16.86
C ALA A 91 10.84 20.63 -15.73
N SER A 92 9.91 19.68 -15.73
CA SER A 92 8.85 19.47 -14.76
C SER A 92 8.64 17.96 -14.56
N ILE A 93 7.41 17.54 -14.31
CA ILE A 93 7.01 16.14 -14.18
C ILE A 93 6.03 15.74 -15.28
N TYR A 94 5.84 14.45 -15.47
CA TYR A 94 4.94 13.94 -16.50
C TYR A 94 3.49 14.38 -16.25
N PRO A 95 2.72 14.78 -17.29
CA PRO A 95 1.42 15.45 -17.14
C PRO A 95 0.40 14.73 -16.25
N PHE A 96 0.27 13.42 -16.35
CA PHE A 96 -0.66 12.66 -15.50
C PHE A 96 -0.31 12.73 -14.02
N MET A 97 0.98 12.75 -13.67
CA MET A 97 1.41 12.95 -12.29
C MET A 97 1.15 14.37 -11.83
N HIS A 98 1.34 15.36 -12.71
CA HIS A 98 1.03 16.76 -12.41
C HIS A 98 -0.46 16.94 -12.13
N ASP A 99 -1.35 16.39 -12.95
CA ASP A 99 -2.80 16.45 -12.74
C ASP A 99 -3.19 15.75 -11.43
N TYR A 100 -2.65 14.57 -11.17
CA TYR A 100 -2.90 13.83 -9.94
C TYR A 100 -2.53 14.61 -8.68
N ILE A 101 -1.32 15.19 -8.63
CA ILE A 101 -0.88 16.02 -7.49
C ILE A 101 -1.74 17.28 -7.36
N SER A 102 -2.10 17.92 -8.47
CA SER A 102 -2.99 19.10 -8.45
C SER A 102 -4.32 18.77 -7.79
N ARG A 103 -4.93 17.63 -8.13
CA ARG A 103 -6.16 17.15 -7.50
C ARG A 103 -6.00 16.85 -6.01
N LEU A 104 -4.88 16.21 -5.62
CA LEU A 104 -4.58 16.00 -4.19
C LEU A 104 -4.57 17.33 -3.42
N VAL A 105 -3.90 18.34 -3.96
CA VAL A 105 -3.80 19.68 -3.36
C VAL A 105 -5.16 20.37 -3.30
N GLU A 106 -5.95 20.32 -4.36
CA GLU A 106 -7.30 20.90 -4.43
C GLU A 106 -8.25 20.29 -3.39
N HIS A 107 -8.08 18.99 -3.07
CA HIS A 107 -8.87 18.28 -2.07
C HIS A 107 -8.26 18.34 -0.66
N ASN A 108 -7.28 19.22 -0.43
CA ASN A 108 -6.62 19.41 0.88
C ASN A 108 -5.95 18.15 1.43
N PHE A 109 -5.28 17.39 0.57
CA PHE A 109 -4.53 16.19 0.99
C PHE A 109 -3.60 16.50 2.14
N GLN A 110 -3.69 15.74 3.22
CA GLN A 110 -2.92 15.98 4.43
C GLN A 110 -2.83 14.74 5.34
N ASN A 111 -1.99 14.84 6.38
CA ASN A 111 -1.86 13.83 7.43
C ASN A 111 -1.50 12.45 6.87
N ARG A 112 -0.49 12.40 5.99
CA ARG A 112 -0.01 11.17 5.32
C ARG A 112 1.50 11.13 5.29
N THR A 113 2.05 9.90 5.26
CA THR A 113 3.46 9.68 4.93
C THR A 113 3.63 9.60 3.42
N VAL A 114 4.59 10.35 2.88
CA VAL A 114 4.81 10.43 1.42
C VAL A 114 6.27 10.14 1.08
N GLY A 115 6.50 9.24 0.13
CA GLY A 115 7.80 8.93 -0.45
C GLY A 115 7.87 9.25 -1.93
N LEU A 116 9.06 9.50 -2.44
CA LEU A 116 9.30 9.94 -3.80
C LEU A 116 10.28 9.05 -4.54
N ILE A 117 9.92 8.70 -5.78
CA ILE A 117 10.79 8.04 -6.76
C ILE A 117 10.86 8.94 -7.98
N GLU A 118 12.05 9.40 -8.32
CA GLU A 118 12.28 10.20 -9.53
C GLU A 118 13.12 9.43 -10.55
N ASN A 119 12.85 9.67 -11.82
CA ASN A 119 13.65 9.19 -12.92
C ASN A 119 14.00 10.33 -13.88
N GLY A 120 15.24 10.36 -14.36
CA GLY A 120 15.68 11.35 -15.36
C GLY A 120 17.12 11.10 -15.77
N SER A 121 17.42 11.20 -17.07
CA SER A 121 18.74 10.86 -17.60
C SER A 121 19.81 11.90 -17.29
N TRP A 122 19.46 13.19 -17.32
CA TRP A 122 20.42 14.30 -17.29
C TRP A 122 20.43 15.08 -16.00
N ALA A 123 19.27 15.60 -15.64
CA ALA A 123 19.06 16.43 -14.47
C ALA A 123 17.70 16.06 -13.88
N PRO A 124 17.59 14.97 -13.11
CA PRO A 124 16.32 14.60 -12.47
C PRO A 124 15.87 15.72 -11.53
N LEU A 125 14.67 16.21 -11.76
CA LEU A 125 14.03 17.30 -11.01
C LEU A 125 12.66 16.87 -10.44
N ALA A 126 12.21 15.68 -10.77
CA ALA A 126 10.84 15.28 -10.49
C ALA A 126 10.52 15.29 -8.98
N ALA A 127 11.43 14.81 -8.13
CA ALA A 127 11.23 14.83 -6.68
C ALA A 127 11.10 16.25 -6.14
N LYS A 128 11.92 17.19 -6.60
CA LYS A 128 11.83 18.60 -6.23
C LYS A 128 10.50 19.20 -6.64
N VAL A 129 10.09 19.01 -7.88
CA VAL A 129 8.82 19.53 -8.41
C VAL A 129 7.63 18.96 -7.66
N MET A 130 7.61 17.65 -7.39
CA MET A 130 6.53 17.02 -6.61
C MET A 130 6.43 17.62 -5.20
N ARG A 131 7.56 17.83 -4.51
CA ARG A 131 7.57 18.48 -3.19
C ARG A 131 7.05 19.92 -3.25
N GLU A 132 7.49 20.71 -4.24
CA GLU A 132 7.03 22.08 -4.43
C GLU A 132 5.53 22.15 -4.70
N MET A 133 5.00 21.29 -5.54
CA MET A 133 3.56 21.21 -5.80
C MET A 133 2.76 20.88 -4.54
N MET A 134 3.27 19.99 -3.70
CA MET A 134 2.63 19.56 -2.45
C MET A 134 2.92 20.51 -1.26
N ALA A 135 3.60 21.63 -1.45
CA ALA A 135 3.97 22.55 -0.37
C ALA A 135 2.77 23.12 0.41
N LYS A 136 1.58 23.13 -0.20
CA LYS A 136 0.33 23.53 0.46
C LYS A 136 -0.33 22.44 1.30
N CYS A 137 0.08 21.17 1.11
CA CYS A 137 -0.43 20.05 1.87
C CYS A 137 0.09 20.11 3.31
N LYS A 138 -0.81 19.90 4.28
CA LYS A 138 -0.47 20.01 5.69
C LYS A 138 -0.10 18.65 6.29
N LYS A 139 0.76 18.64 7.30
CA LYS A 139 1.10 17.44 8.05
C LYS A 139 1.55 16.28 7.15
N ILE A 140 2.34 16.56 6.13
CA ILE A 140 2.98 15.54 5.32
C ILE A 140 4.27 15.12 6.00
N ASN A 141 4.35 13.83 6.34
CA ASN A 141 5.57 13.20 6.81
C ASN A 141 6.33 12.65 5.60
N TRP A 142 7.39 13.35 5.19
CA TRP A 142 8.20 12.90 4.07
C TRP A 142 9.15 11.78 4.51
N LEU A 143 9.27 10.72 3.71
CA LEU A 143 10.33 9.74 3.91
C LEU A 143 11.70 10.39 3.74
N ASP A 144 12.66 9.92 4.52
CA ASP A 144 14.06 10.38 4.41
C ASP A 144 14.66 9.90 3.09
N THR A 145 14.36 8.67 2.68
CA THR A 145 14.83 8.08 1.43
C THR A 145 14.02 8.60 0.24
N THR A 146 14.72 9.21 -0.72
CA THR A 146 14.19 9.50 -2.06
C THR A 146 14.96 8.63 -3.06
N VAL A 147 14.25 7.84 -3.86
CA VAL A 147 14.88 7.00 -4.89
C VAL A 147 15.13 7.83 -6.15
N LYS A 148 16.39 7.91 -6.56
CA LYS A 148 16.81 8.69 -7.72
C LYS A 148 17.39 7.79 -8.81
N ILE A 149 16.65 7.62 -9.90
CA ILE A 149 17.02 6.75 -11.01
C ILE A 149 17.55 7.59 -12.17
N LEU A 150 18.69 7.19 -12.70
CA LEU A 150 19.29 7.80 -13.89
C LEU A 150 19.04 6.88 -15.11
N SER A 151 17.84 6.96 -15.67
CA SER A 151 17.33 6.11 -16.75
C SER A 151 17.01 4.69 -16.29
N ALA A 152 17.99 3.79 -16.19
CA ALA A 152 17.79 2.39 -15.76
C ALA A 152 18.17 2.18 -14.30
N ILE A 153 17.55 1.20 -13.66
CA ILE A 153 17.85 0.81 -12.28
C ILE A 153 19.23 0.17 -12.21
N ASN A 154 20.03 0.61 -11.25
CA ASN A 154 21.33 0.05 -10.89
C ASN A 154 21.31 -0.50 -9.46
N GLN A 155 22.46 -0.96 -8.93
CA GLN A 155 22.56 -1.52 -7.59
C GLN A 155 22.22 -0.48 -6.52
N GLU A 156 22.70 0.75 -6.64
CA GLU A 156 22.42 1.85 -5.71
C GLU A 156 20.90 2.10 -5.61
N ASN A 157 20.18 2.05 -6.74
CA ASN A 157 18.74 2.20 -6.73
C ASN A 157 18.02 1.02 -6.05
N GLN A 158 18.55 -0.20 -6.16
CA GLN A 158 18.02 -1.34 -5.42
C GLN A 158 18.19 -1.16 -3.91
N ASP A 159 19.32 -0.63 -3.47
CA ASP A 159 19.61 -0.33 -2.06
C ASP A 159 18.72 0.82 -1.55
N GLN A 160 18.50 1.86 -2.36
CA GLN A 160 17.55 2.94 -2.05
C GLN A 160 16.10 2.42 -1.94
N LEU A 161 15.68 1.53 -2.84
CA LEU A 161 14.35 0.90 -2.79
C LEU A 161 14.20 -0.01 -1.55
N GLU A 162 15.27 -0.70 -1.14
CA GLU A 162 15.26 -1.48 0.10
C GLU A 162 15.11 -0.56 1.31
N SER A 163 15.91 0.50 1.40
CA SER A 163 15.83 1.49 2.49
C SER A 163 14.45 2.13 2.57
N MET A 164 13.86 2.51 1.42
CA MET A 164 12.50 3.05 1.38
C MET A 164 11.46 2.03 1.86
N ALA A 165 11.61 0.76 1.49
CA ALA A 165 10.72 -0.30 1.96
C ALA A 165 10.86 -0.51 3.48
N ASP A 166 12.07 -0.44 4.03
CA ASP A 166 12.30 -0.53 5.48
C ASP A 166 11.65 0.63 6.23
N GLU A 167 11.81 1.87 5.75
CA GLU A 167 11.15 3.03 6.35
C GLU A 167 9.62 2.87 6.35
N LEU A 168 9.04 2.42 5.23
CA LEU A 168 7.61 2.23 5.08
C LEU A 168 7.05 1.10 5.95
N CYS A 169 7.83 0.03 6.16
CA CYS A 169 7.40 -1.15 6.89
C CYS A 169 7.82 -1.16 8.36
N LYS A 170 8.55 -0.15 8.84
CA LYS A 170 9.10 -0.11 10.21
C LYS A 170 8.08 -0.41 11.30
N GLU A 171 6.88 0.13 11.18
CA GLU A 171 5.80 -0.09 12.14
C GLU A 171 5.21 -1.50 12.04
N TYR A 172 5.12 -2.06 10.84
CA TYR A 172 4.59 -3.40 10.61
C TYR A 172 5.55 -4.49 11.06
N ILE A 173 6.86 -4.29 10.87
CA ILE A 173 7.90 -5.21 11.35
C ILE A 173 7.90 -5.25 12.88
N ALA A 174 7.85 -4.09 13.55
CA ALA A 174 7.79 -4.02 15.01
C ALA A 174 6.52 -4.66 15.60
N GLN A 175 5.39 -4.59 14.90
CA GLN A 175 4.17 -5.30 15.29
C GLN A 175 4.30 -6.81 15.10
N ASN A 176 4.92 -7.27 14.02
CA ASN A 176 5.12 -8.70 13.77
C ASN A 176 6.08 -9.33 14.78
N ASP A 177 7.14 -8.64 15.20
CA ASP A 177 8.06 -9.12 16.23
C ASP A 177 7.40 -9.24 17.61
N THR A 178 6.44 -8.36 17.92
CA THR A 178 5.64 -8.45 19.16
C THR A 178 4.58 -9.54 19.09
N LEU A 179 4.09 -9.88 17.90
CA LEU A 179 3.10 -10.93 17.67
C LEU A 179 3.73 -12.33 17.57
N ALA A 180 4.98 -12.45 17.14
CA ALA A 180 5.71 -13.73 17.08
C ALA A 180 5.92 -14.34 18.49
N ASN A 181 5.78 -13.57 19.56
CA ASN A 181 5.87 -14.02 20.95
C ASN A 181 4.52 -14.34 21.63
N LYS A 182 3.39 -14.18 20.93
CA LYS A 182 2.08 -14.64 21.38
C LYS A 182 1.54 -15.57 20.29
N ASN A 183 1.05 -16.76 20.69
CA ASN A 183 0.23 -17.59 19.81
C ASN A 183 -0.85 -16.69 19.20
N ASP A 184 -0.63 -16.24 17.97
CA ASP A 184 -1.49 -15.24 17.34
C ASP A 184 -2.81 -15.87 16.93
N LEU A 185 -3.74 -15.89 17.88
CA LEU A 185 -5.10 -16.37 17.64
C LEU A 185 -5.83 -15.48 16.63
N THR A 186 -5.36 -14.25 16.40
CA THR A 186 -5.97 -13.33 15.43
C THR A 186 -5.63 -13.69 13.99
N ALA A 187 -4.61 -14.54 13.74
CA ALA A 187 -4.33 -15.07 12.41
C ALA A 187 -5.52 -15.82 11.81
N LEU A 188 -6.37 -16.42 12.66
CA LEU A 188 -7.57 -17.13 12.22
C LEU A 188 -8.65 -16.18 11.66
N PHE A 189 -8.68 -14.90 12.08
CA PHE A 189 -9.60 -13.90 11.53
C PHE A 189 -9.25 -13.46 10.10
N ARG A 190 -8.03 -13.79 9.63
CA ARG A 190 -7.54 -13.50 8.28
C ARG A 190 -7.74 -14.65 7.30
N ILE A 191 -8.39 -15.73 7.73
CA ILE A 191 -8.71 -16.86 6.86
C ILE A 191 -9.80 -16.41 5.88
N GLY A 192 -9.38 -16.13 4.65
CA GLY A 192 -10.27 -15.78 3.54
C GLY A 192 -10.43 -16.94 2.55
N TYR A 193 -11.03 -16.67 1.40
CA TYR A 193 -11.04 -17.63 0.30
C TYR A 193 -9.62 -17.80 -0.24
N GLY A 194 -9.12 -19.04 -0.25
CA GLY A 194 -7.75 -19.35 -0.69
C GLY A 194 -7.50 -20.83 -0.80
N LEU A 195 -6.28 -21.20 -1.16
CA LEU A 195 -5.81 -22.60 -1.11
C LEU A 195 -5.04 -22.81 0.19
N TYR A 196 -5.47 -23.78 0.97
CA TYR A 196 -4.86 -24.13 2.25
C TYR A 196 -4.35 -25.57 2.22
N VAL A 197 -3.25 -25.82 2.89
CA VAL A 197 -2.74 -27.16 3.13
C VAL A 197 -3.11 -27.57 4.56
N VAL A 198 -3.92 -28.59 4.70
CA VAL A 198 -4.25 -29.20 6.00
C VAL A 198 -3.39 -30.46 6.14
N THR A 199 -2.62 -30.53 7.21
CA THR A 199 -1.78 -31.68 7.51
C THR A 199 -2.20 -32.34 8.80
N SER A 200 -2.06 -33.65 8.87
CA SER A 200 -2.26 -34.44 10.07
C SER A 200 -1.20 -35.52 10.20
N ASN A 201 -0.87 -35.86 11.44
CA ASN A 201 0.06 -36.94 11.76
C ASN A 201 -0.58 -37.84 12.82
N ASP A 202 -0.58 -39.16 12.60
CA ASP A 202 -1.09 -40.18 13.54
C ASP A 202 0.01 -40.80 14.43
N GLY A 203 1.23 -40.20 14.39
CA GLY A 203 2.42 -40.74 15.06
C GLY A 203 3.21 -41.76 14.25
N LYS A 204 2.70 -42.17 13.08
CA LYS A 204 3.33 -43.15 12.18
C LYS A 204 3.43 -42.66 10.75
N LYS A 205 2.48 -41.83 10.32
CA LYS A 205 2.40 -41.35 8.94
C LYS A 205 1.85 -39.92 8.90
N ASP A 206 2.50 -39.09 8.06
CA ASP A 206 2.02 -37.79 7.72
C ASP A 206 1.01 -37.87 6.56
N ASN A 207 -0.08 -37.11 6.69
CA ASN A 207 -1.06 -36.93 5.63
C ASN A 207 -1.24 -35.42 5.36
N GLY A 208 -1.52 -35.07 4.12
CA GLY A 208 -1.76 -33.69 3.71
C GLY A 208 -2.88 -33.64 2.67
N LEU A 209 -3.64 -32.55 2.74
CA LEU A 209 -4.76 -32.29 1.85
C LEU A 209 -4.79 -30.79 1.50
N ILE A 210 -5.07 -30.48 0.24
CA ILE A 210 -5.30 -29.11 -0.20
C ILE A 210 -6.80 -28.84 -0.15
N VAL A 211 -7.19 -27.74 0.54
CA VAL A 211 -8.59 -27.31 0.68
C VAL A 211 -8.72 -25.84 0.32
N ASN A 212 -9.88 -25.42 -0.15
CA ASN A 212 -10.16 -24.04 -0.50
C ASN A 212 -11.16 -23.35 0.45
N THR A 213 -11.71 -24.09 1.38
CA THR A 213 -12.68 -23.55 2.34
C THR A 213 -12.27 -23.90 3.76
N VAL A 214 -11.85 -22.90 4.51
CA VAL A 214 -11.57 -22.94 5.94
C VAL A 214 -12.33 -21.81 6.60
N ILE A 215 -13.11 -22.10 7.63
CA ILE A 215 -13.95 -21.12 8.33
C ILE A 215 -13.68 -21.24 9.82
N GLN A 216 -13.41 -20.14 10.49
CA GLN A 216 -13.38 -20.11 11.95
C GLN A 216 -14.81 -20.17 12.49
N LEU A 217 -15.05 -21.08 13.43
CA LEU A 217 -16.35 -21.27 14.08
C LEU A 217 -16.43 -20.56 15.44
N THR A 218 -15.37 -20.67 16.24
CA THR A 218 -15.29 -20.07 17.59
C THR A 218 -13.87 -19.62 17.88
N ASP A 219 -13.72 -18.63 18.75
CA ASP A 219 -12.44 -18.11 19.22
C ASP A 219 -12.02 -18.72 20.58
N THR A 220 -12.96 -19.13 21.41
CA THR A 220 -12.70 -19.73 22.72
C THR A 220 -13.61 -20.92 22.98
N PRO A 221 -13.12 -22.16 22.90
CA PRO A 221 -11.84 -22.57 22.33
C PRO A 221 -11.80 -22.35 20.81
N ASN A 222 -10.62 -22.14 20.24
CA ASN A 222 -10.46 -21.99 18.81
C ASN A 222 -10.88 -23.23 18.03
N ARG A 223 -11.88 -23.08 17.18
CA ARG A 223 -12.35 -24.14 16.29
C ARG A 223 -12.46 -23.61 14.87
N VAL A 224 -11.99 -24.40 13.94
CA VAL A 224 -12.12 -24.18 12.51
C VAL A 224 -12.87 -25.34 11.86
N ALA A 225 -13.73 -25.01 10.89
CA ALA A 225 -14.31 -26.00 10.00
C ALA A 225 -13.51 -26.03 8.70
N VAL A 226 -13.20 -27.23 8.25
CA VAL A 226 -12.54 -27.48 6.96
C VAL A 226 -13.49 -28.34 6.13
N ASN A 227 -13.86 -27.84 4.94
CA ASN A 227 -14.69 -28.62 4.03
C ASN A 227 -13.80 -29.54 3.19
N ILE A 228 -13.98 -30.85 3.38
CA ILE A 228 -13.24 -31.88 2.65
C ILE A 228 -14.21 -32.59 1.71
N ASN A 229 -14.05 -32.38 0.43
CA ASN A 229 -14.80 -33.11 -0.59
C ASN A 229 -14.18 -34.53 -0.74
N LYS A 230 -15.04 -35.53 -0.76
CA LYS A 230 -14.65 -36.92 -1.04
C LYS A 230 -14.47 -37.14 -2.54
#